data_fe0c338b379fab6247d954c2b1f98040
#
_entry.id   fe0c338b379fab6247d954c2b1f98040
#
_cell.length_a   1.000
_cell.length_b   1.000
_cell.length_c   1.000
_cell.angle_alpha   90.00
_cell.angle_beta   90.00
_cell.angle_gamma   90.00
#
_symmetry.space_group_name_H-M   'P 1'
#
loop_
_entity.id
_entity.type
_entity.pdbx_description
1 polymer ?
#
loop_
_entity_poly.entity_id
_entity_poly.type
_entity_poly.pdbx_seq_one_letter_code
_entity_poly.pdbx_strand_id
1 'polypeptide(L)'
;MQHVFIVGSKSLGAYGGYETFVYKMTEYHQNNKKLKYHIACKANGDGFMDEKKLKGVTRINDLEFEFQNAHCIKIPVPNIGPAVAIYYDIAALNKFCEYIEKNHISKPIVYILACRIGPFAAHFQRRIHKLGGKVYLNPDGHEWMRAKWSAPIRKYWKISENMMVKHSDLVICDSVNIEKYIHTCYDGKGIKGKNPETTFIAYGADTKKSILDDNHPDYTEWLRSKGLSEHNYYLVVGRFVPENNFETMIREFIRSKSTKDFAIITNVNDKFLDELETKLHYKSDPRIKFVGTVYDQELLKKIRENAYGYFHGHEVGGTNPSLLEALGSTELNLLLDVGFNREVGEDAALYWKKDAGNLADLIEKADTMESTEIAEYGKKAKKRIADAYSWQYIADQYEKVFLSE
;
A
#
# COMPACT_ATOMS: atom_id res chain seq x y z
N MET A 1 -6.34 -28.75 5.03
CA MET A 1 -6.24 -27.32 5.38
C MET A 1 -4.91 -26.81 4.85
N GLN A 2 -4.92 -25.77 4.03
CA GLN A 2 -3.71 -25.17 3.48
C GLN A 2 -3.11 -24.19 4.50
N HIS A 3 -1.83 -24.36 4.79
CA HIS A 3 -1.07 -23.48 5.67
C HIS A 3 -0.30 -22.44 4.85
N VAL A 4 -0.51 -21.14 5.16
CA VAL A 4 0.14 -20.01 4.48
C VAL A 4 0.95 -19.22 5.50
N PHE A 5 2.26 -19.14 5.28
CA PHE A 5 3.23 -18.45 6.13
C PHE A 5 3.59 -17.11 5.49
N ILE A 6 3.30 -15.99 6.16
CA ILE A 6 3.51 -14.64 5.60
C ILE A 6 4.65 -13.94 6.34
N VAL A 7 5.63 -13.47 5.55
CA VAL A 7 6.80 -12.71 6.03
C VAL A 7 6.87 -11.37 5.31
N GLY A 8 7.25 -10.31 6.04
CA GLY A 8 7.53 -9.01 5.45
C GLY A 8 6.69 -7.86 5.98
N SER A 9 5.51 -8.14 6.60
CA SER A 9 4.80 -7.15 7.41
C SER A 9 5.46 -7.04 8.80
N LYS A 10 5.45 -5.85 9.40
CA LYS A 10 6.02 -5.63 10.74
C LYS A 10 5.03 -6.00 11.84
N SER A 11 3.73 -5.84 11.58
CA SER A 11 2.62 -6.05 12.52
C SER A 11 1.31 -6.29 11.76
N LEU A 12 0.20 -6.47 12.48
CA LEU A 12 -1.13 -6.52 11.91
C LEU A 12 -1.92 -5.25 12.32
N GLY A 13 -2.64 -4.66 11.38
CA GLY A 13 -3.56 -3.55 11.63
C GLY A 13 -2.92 -2.20 11.97
N ALA A 14 -1.57 -2.10 11.93
CA ALA A 14 -0.91 -0.80 11.99
C ALA A 14 -0.99 -0.08 10.62
N TYR A 15 -0.68 1.20 10.63
CA TYR A 15 -0.61 1.98 9.40
C TYR A 15 0.55 1.49 8.51
N GLY A 16 0.21 0.98 7.33
CA GLY A 16 1.18 0.49 6.34
C GLY A 16 0.50 -0.44 5.33
N GLY A 17 1.00 -0.48 4.10
CA GLY A 17 0.39 -1.28 3.02
C GLY A 17 0.34 -2.77 3.37
N TYR A 18 1.47 -3.35 3.76
CA TYR A 18 1.54 -4.77 4.13
C TYR A 18 0.83 -5.09 5.44
N GLU A 19 0.90 -4.21 6.43
CA GLU A 19 0.22 -4.35 7.72
C GLU A 19 -1.31 -4.38 7.55
N THR A 20 -1.84 -3.48 6.72
CA THR A 20 -3.26 -3.45 6.36
C THR A 20 -3.64 -4.68 5.53
N PHE A 21 -2.83 -5.04 4.53
CA PHE A 21 -3.09 -6.21 3.69
C PHE A 21 -3.20 -7.50 4.52
N VAL A 22 -2.20 -7.76 5.37
CA VAL A 22 -2.19 -8.99 6.19
C VAL A 22 -3.36 -9.01 7.17
N TYR A 23 -3.67 -7.86 7.80
CA TYR A 23 -4.85 -7.73 8.66
C TYR A 23 -6.14 -8.05 7.91
N LYS A 24 -6.34 -7.49 6.72
CA LYS A 24 -7.53 -7.73 5.89
C LYS A 24 -7.65 -9.17 5.43
N MET A 25 -6.55 -9.83 5.08
CA MET A 25 -6.56 -11.26 4.76
C MET A 25 -7.05 -12.10 5.93
N THR A 26 -6.58 -11.82 7.16
CA THR A 26 -7.07 -12.55 8.35
C THR A 26 -8.53 -12.23 8.67
N GLU A 27 -8.96 -10.98 8.49
CA GLU A 27 -10.35 -10.54 8.72
C GLU A 27 -11.33 -11.24 7.76
N TYR A 28 -11.07 -11.20 6.47
CA TYR A 28 -11.95 -11.78 5.46
C TYR A 28 -11.94 -13.32 5.46
N HIS A 29 -10.83 -13.94 5.89
CA HIS A 29 -10.72 -15.39 6.02
C HIS A 29 -10.89 -15.91 7.45
N GLN A 30 -11.40 -15.11 8.41
CA GLN A 30 -11.50 -15.51 9.82
C GLN A 30 -12.32 -16.81 10.05
N ASN A 31 -13.32 -17.06 9.20
CA ASN A 31 -14.17 -18.25 9.26
C ASN A 31 -13.80 -19.30 8.19
N ASN A 32 -12.74 -19.11 7.43
CA ASN A 32 -12.33 -20.02 6.37
C ASN A 32 -11.64 -21.25 6.95
N LYS A 33 -12.29 -22.40 6.84
CA LYS A 33 -11.75 -23.69 7.35
C LYS A 33 -10.73 -24.37 6.42
N LYS A 34 -10.54 -23.82 5.20
CA LYS A 34 -9.59 -24.38 4.22
C LYS A 34 -8.20 -23.78 4.36
N LEU A 35 -8.09 -22.56 4.94
CA LEU A 35 -6.85 -21.82 5.12
C LEU A 35 -6.50 -21.69 6.61
N LYS A 36 -5.21 -21.69 6.93
CA LYS A 36 -4.65 -21.26 8.21
C LYS A 36 -3.43 -20.39 7.96
N TYR A 37 -3.46 -19.17 8.48
CA TYR A 37 -2.34 -18.25 8.37
C TYR A 37 -1.33 -18.43 9.50
N HIS A 38 -0.06 -18.21 9.18
CA HIS A 38 1.05 -18.07 10.12
C HIS A 38 1.77 -16.77 9.78
N ILE A 39 1.74 -15.80 10.68
CA ILE A 39 2.18 -14.43 10.37
C ILE A 39 3.36 -14.06 11.25
N ALA A 40 4.48 -13.69 10.63
CA ALA A 40 5.59 -13.10 11.35
C ALA A 40 5.28 -11.61 11.65
N CYS A 41 5.57 -11.21 12.90
CA CYS A 41 5.49 -9.84 13.35
C CYS A 41 6.78 -9.47 14.08
N LYS A 42 7.12 -8.17 14.14
CA LYS A 42 8.26 -7.72 14.96
C LYS A 42 7.89 -7.71 16.44
N ALA A 43 8.76 -8.22 17.29
CA ALA A 43 8.56 -8.18 18.74
C ALA A 43 8.94 -6.83 19.36
N ASN A 44 9.83 -6.05 18.71
CA ASN A 44 10.36 -4.80 19.21
C ASN A 44 10.81 -3.87 18.07
N GLY A 45 11.22 -2.65 18.42
CA GLY A 45 11.68 -1.63 17.46
C GLY A 45 10.56 -0.97 16.68
N ASP A 46 10.91 -0.20 15.65
CA ASP A 46 9.93 0.55 14.85
C ASP A 46 8.89 -0.38 14.19
N GLY A 47 7.61 -0.04 14.38
CA GLY A 47 6.47 -0.78 13.85
C GLY A 47 6.23 -2.14 14.50
N PHE A 48 6.74 -2.39 15.71
CA PHE A 48 6.52 -3.67 16.42
C PHE A 48 5.05 -3.98 16.66
N MET A 49 4.76 -5.26 16.82
CA MET A 49 3.41 -5.75 17.09
C MET A 49 3.02 -5.52 18.55
N ASP A 50 2.07 -4.66 18.77
CA ASP A 50 1.39 -4.48 20.05
C ASP A 50 0.01 -5.15 19.97
N GLU A 51 -0.07 -6.40 20.40
CA GLU A 51 -1.30 -7.20 20.35
C GLU A 51 -2.42 -6.63 21.22
N LYS A 52 -2.11 -5.76 22.19
CA LYS A 52 -3.12 -5.09 23.03
C LYS A 52 -4.03 -4.14 22.26
N LYS A 53 -3.58 -3.70 21.07
CA LYS A 53 -4.37 -2.85 20.17
C LYS A 53 -5.39 -3.63 19.34
N LEU A 54 -5.30 -4.96 19.32
CA LEU A 54 -6.24 -5.81 18.61
C LEU A 54 -7.28 -6.38 19.57
N LYS A 55 -8.55 -6.40 19.16
CA LYS A 55 -9.63 -7.06 19.91
C LYS A 55 -9.72 -8.53 19.49
N GLY A 56 -9.93 -9.41 20.46
CA GLY A 56 -10.11 -10.87 20.18
C GLY A 56 -8.81 -11.65 20.03
N VAL A 57 -7.71 -11.15 20.57
CA VAL A 57 -6.43 -11.86 20.62
C VAL A 57 -6.47 -12.93 21.72
N THR A 58 -5.97 -14.13 21.42
CA THR A 58 -5.68 -15.18 22.39
C THR A 58 -4.17 -15.35 22.52
N ARG A 59 -3.60 -14.94 23.65
CA ARG A 59 -2.17 -15.03 23.89
C ARG A 59 -1.77 -16.48 24.19
N ILE A 60 -0.74 -16.99 23.50
CA ILE A 60 -0.16 -18.32 23.74
C ILE A 60 1.03 -18.19 24.70
N ASN A 61 1.97 -17.29 24.39
CA ASN A 61 3.14 -16.97 25.22
C ASN A 61 3.60 -15.53 24.91
N ASP A 62 4.78 -15.13 25.38
CA ASP A 62 5.30 -13.76 25.18
C ASP A 62 5.59 -13.40 23.72
N LEU A 63 5.83 -14.40 22.88
CA LEU A 63 6.18 -14.23 21.48
C LEU A 63 5.14 -14.79 20.50
N GLU A 64 4.06 -15.42 21.00
CA GLU A 64 3.08 -16.07 20.13
C GLU A 64 1.64 -15.77 20.59
N PHE A 65 0.75 -15.51 19.63
CA PHE A 65 -0.67 -15.31 19.87
C PHE A 65 -1.51 -15.77 18.69
N GLU A 66 -2.78 -16.09 18.95
CA GLU A 66 -3.79 -16.33 17.91
C GLU A 66 -4.63 -15.07 17.72
N PHE A 67 -4.93 -14.76 16.48
CA PHE A 67 -5.82 -13.67 16.08
C PHE A 67 -6.62 -14.08 14.86
N GLN A 68 -7.95 -14.08 14.97
CA GLN A 68 -8.83 -14.54 13.89
C GLN A 68 -8.37 -15.94 13.38
N ASN A 69 -8.05 -16.06 12.08
CA ASN A 69 -7.58 -17.30 11.47
C ASN A 69 -6.04 -17.41 11.43
N ALA A 70 -5.33 -16.64 12.23
CA ALA A 70 -3.87 -16.57 12.16
C ALA A 70 -3.17 -16.94 13.48
N HIS A 71 -2.13 -17.78 13.38
CA HIS A 71 -1.10 -17.94 14.39
C HIS A 71 0.01 -16.91 14.13
N CYS A 72 0.22 -15.98 15.04
CA CYS A 72 1.14 -14.87 14.90
C CYS A 72 2.39 -15.11 15.75
N ILE A 73 3.58 -14.97 15.17
CA ILE A 73 4.87 -15.17 15.82
C ILE A 73 5.65 -13.86 15.84
N LYS A 74 5.96 -13.37 17.02
CA LYS A 74 6.75 -12.14 17.22
C LYS A 74 8.25 -12.47 17.17
N ILE A 75 8.96 -11.84 16.25
CA ILE A 75 10.39 -12.02 16.01
C ILE A 75 11.18 -10.88 16.68
N PRO A 76 12.02 -11.16 17.67
CA PRO A 76 12.93 -10.17 18.24
C PRO A 76 13.95 -9.71 17.21
N VAL A 77 14.19 -8.40 17.14
CA VAL A 77 15.14 -7.82 16.20
C VAL A 77 16.21 -6.98 16.90
N PRO A 78 17.48 -7.03 16.44
CA PRO A 78 18.54 -6.17 16.96
C PRO A 78 18.41 -4.75 16.43
N ASN A 79 19.02 -3.78 17.11
CA ASN A 79 19.10 -2.41 16.62
C ASN A 79 20.33 -2.24 15.70
N ILE A 80 20.14 -2.54 14.42
CA ILE A 80 21.18 -2.49 13.36
C ILE A 80 20.80 -1.56 12.21
N GLY A 81 20.01 -0.53 12.49
CA GLY A 81 19.55 0.43 11.49
C GLY A 81 18.74 -0.21 10.35
N PRO A 82 18.89 0.27 9.10
CA PRO A 82 18.09 -0.23 7.96
C PRO A 82 18.24 -1.73 7.67
N ALA A 83 19.35 -2.36 8.05
CA ALA A 83 19.58 -3.79 7.86
C ALA A 83 18.62 -4.66 8.71
N VAL A 84 17.96 -4.07 9.70
CA VAL A 84 16.96 -4.77 10.53
C VAL A 84 15.85 -5.44 9.71
N ALA A 85 15.46 -4.86 8.59
CA ALA A 85 14.41 -5.43 7.74
C ALA A 85 14.87 -6.75 7.09
N ILE A 86 16.13 -6.83 6.65
CA ILE A 86 16.72 -8.06 6.09
C ILE A 86 16.86 -9.12 7.18
N TYR A 87 17.38 -8.73 8.35
CA TYR A 87 17.51 -9.62 9.51
C TYR A 87 16.16 -10.22 9.92
N TYR A 88 15.13 -9.36 10.01
CA TYR A 88 13.79 -9.76 10.39
C TYR A 88 13.21 -10.83 9.44
N ASP A 89 13.28 -10.61 8.13
CA ASP A 89 12.77 -11.56 7.15
C ASP A 89 13.52 -12.91 7.22
N ILE A 90 14.84 -12.90 7.38
CA ILE A 90 15.66 -14.11 7.54
C ILE A 90 15.31 -14.86 8.84
N ALA A 91 15.19 -14.15 9.96
CA ALA A 91 14.85 -14.75 11.25
C ALA A 91 13.42 -15.35 11.23
N ALA A 92 12.47 -14.64 10.62
CA ALA A 92 11.10 -15.12 10.43
C ALA A 92 11.04 -16.39 9.57
N LEU A 93 11.76 -16.44 8.46
CA LEU A 93 11.82 -17.61 7.59
C LEU A 93 12.46 -18.81 8.28
N ASN A 94 13.52 -18.60 9.07
CA ASN A 94 14.11 -19.68 9.87
C ASN A 94 13.10 -20.23 10.87
N LYS A 95 12.41 -19.33 11.61
CA LYS A 95 11.40 -19.73 12.59
C LYS A 95 10.24 -20.49 11.94
N PHE A 96 9.81 -20.08 10.76
CA PHE A 96 8.77 -20.77 10.00
C PHE A 96 9.21 -22.15 9.53
N CYS A 97 10.42 -22.31 9.00
CA CYS A 97 10.92 -23.61 8.61
C CYS A 97 10.99 -24.58 9.83
N GLU A 98 11.46 -24.10 10.99
CA GLU A 98 11.47 -24.88 12.23
C GLU A 98 10.04 -25.28 12.67
N TYR A 99 9.09 -24.35 12.57
CA TYR A 99 7.70 -24.59 12.92
C TYR A 99 7.05 -25.62 11.99
N ILE A 100 7.29 -25.54 10.68
CA ILE A 100 6.80 -26.47 9.67
C ILE A 100 7.35 -27.88 9.93
N GLU A 101 8.65 -28.00 10.18
CA GLU A 101 9.32 -29.27 10.52
C GLU A 101 8.75 -29.89 11.78
N LYS A 102 8.69 -29.11 12.87
CA LYS A 102 8.21 -29.55 14.19
C LYS A 102 6.75 -30.02 14.16
N ASN A 103 5.90 -29.38 13.39
CA ASN A 103 4.48 -29.67 13.32
C ASN A 103 4.10 -30.56 12.13
N HIS A 104 5.07 -31.07 11.38
CA HIS A 104 4.86 -31.96 10.22
C HIS A 104 3.86 -31.40 9.20
N ILE A 105 3.92 -30.07 8.94
CA ILE A 105 3.00 -29.40 8.02
C ILE A 105 3.35 -29.78 6.58
N SER A 106 2.40 -30.37 5.90
CA SER A 106 2.56 -30.78 4.50
C SER A 106 2.20 -29.64 3.53
N LYS A 107 2.93 -29.53 2.42
CA LYS A 107 2.69 -28.56 1.33
C LYS A 107 2.49 -27.12 1.81
N PRO A 108 3.35 -26.57 2.71
CA PRO A 108 3.18 -25.18 3.16
C PRO A 108 3.43 -24.19 2.02
N ILE A 109 2.70 -23.07 2.00
CA ILE A 109 3.03 -21.93 1.16
C ILE A 109 3.74 -20.89 2.03
N VAL A 110 4.90 -20.43 1.61
CA VAL A 110 5.63 -19.34 2.25
C VAL A 110 5.54 -18.12 1.33
N TYR A 111 4.78 -17.10 1.76
CA TYR A 111 4.54 -15.88 1.00
C TYR A 111 5.40 -14.74 1.56
N ILE A 112 6.33 -14.25 0.75
CA ILE A 112 7.31 -13.23 1.12
C ILE A 112 6.89 -11.88 0.52
N LEU A 113 6.76 -10.87 1.36
CA LEU A 113 6.38 -9.51 0.97
C LEU A 113 7.64 -8.65 0.82
N ALA A 114 7.87 -8.16 -0.39
CA ALA A 114 9.03 -7.40 -0.86
C ALA A 114 10.35 -8.20 -1.04
N CYS A 115 11.20 -7.66 -1.89
CA CYS A 115 12.43 -8.31 -2.37
C CYS A 115 13.66 -7.99 -1.51
N ARG A 116 13.63 -8.22 -0.18
CA ARG A 116 14.71 -7.78 0.74
C ARG A 116 15.87 -8.75 0.85
N ILE A 117 15.65 -10.05 0.62
CA ILE A 117 16.59 -11.13 1.00
C ILE A 117 17.18 -11.90 -0.18
N GLY A 118 17.33 -11.25 -1.35
CA GLY A 118 17.80 -11.89 -2.57
C GLY A 118 19.00 -12.82 -2.42
N PRO A 119 20.10 -12.43 -1.77
CA PRO A 119 21.27 -13.31 -1.54
C PRO A 119 20.93 -14.61 -0.81
N PHE A 120 19.84 -14.68 -0.08
CA PHE A 120 19.39 -15.84 0.69
C PHE A 120 18.23 -16.60 0.00
N ALA A 121 17.67 -16.06 -1.07
CA ALA A 121 16.48 -16.61 -1.74
C ALA A 121 16.64 -18.08 -2.13
N ALA A 122 17.76 -18.45 -2.78
CA ALA A 122 18.06 -19.82 -3.17
C ALA A 122 18.19 -20.79 -1.98
N HIS A 123 18.69 -20.32 -0.85
CA HIS A 123 18.79 -21.12 0.37
C HIS A 123 17.39 -21.45 0.92
N PHE A 124 16.55 -20.45 1.11
CA PHE A 124 15.21 -20.64 1.63
C PHE A 124 14.31 -21.40 0.68
N GLN A 125 14.37 -21.15 -0.63
CA GLN A 125 13.62 -21.93 -1.61
C GLN A 125 13.95 -23.42 -1.46
N ARG A 126 15.23 -23.80 -1.46
CA ARG A 126 15.66 -25.22 -1.32
C ARG A 126 15.18 -25.82 0.00
N ARG A 127 15.23 -25.07 1.10
CA ARG A 127 14.78 -25.54 2.42
C ARG A 127 13.26 -25.76 2.42
N ILE A 128 12.47 -24.81 1.91
CA ILE A 128 11.02 -24.90 1.82
C ILE A 128 10.60 -26.03 0.88
N HIS A 129 11.27 -26.20 -0.27
CA HIS A 129 10.99 -27.29 -1.19
C HIS A 129 11.27 -28.67 -0.55
N LYS A 130 12.33 -28.82 0.27
CA LYS A 130 12.58 -30.05 1.03
C LYS A 130 11.46 -30.38 2.01
N LEU A 131 10.75 -29.38 2.51
CA LEU A 131 9.55 -29.51 3.34
C LEU A 131 8.27 -29.76 2.53
N GLY A 132 8.38 -29.90 1.21
CA GLY A 132 7.25 -30.08 0.29
C GLY A 132 6.45 -28.80 0.02
N GLY A 133 6.98 -27.64 0.41
CA GLY A 133 6.31 -26.35 0.27
C GLY A 133 6.63 -25.59 -1.02
N LYS A 134 5.96 -24.45 -1.20
CA LYS A 134 6.17 -23.49 -2.30
C LYS A 134 6.53 -22.10 -1.74
N VAL A 135 7.32 -21.35 -2.51
CA VAL A 135 7.68 -19.95 -2.21
C VAL A 135 6.91 -19.01 -3.12
N TYR A 136 6.06 -18.18 -2.57
CA TYR A 136 5.38 -17.11 -3.28
C TYR A 136 6.00 -15.76 -2.92
N LEU A 137 6.01 -14.84 -3.85
CA LEU A 137 6.64 -13.53 -3.72
C LEU A 137 5.69 -12.40 -4.13
N ASN A 138 5.54 -11.39 -3.29
CA ASN A 138 5.09 -10.09 -3.75
C ASN A 138 6.34 -9.25 -4.03
N PRO A 139 6.60 -8.82 -5.28
CA PRO A 139 7.84 -8.13 -5.64
C PRO A 139 7.88 -6.68 -5.15
N ASP A 140 6.77 -6.15 -4.58
CA ASP A 140 6.57 -4.70 -4.38
C ASP A 140 6.62 -3.94 -5.73
N GLY A 141 6.75 -2.63 -5.72
CA GLY A 141 6.81 -1.84 -6.95
C GLY A 141 8.12 -1.04 -7.05
N HIS A 142 9.08 -1.53 -7.85
CA HIS A 142 10.31 -0.78 -8.22
C HIS A 142 11.04 -0.12 -7.04
N GLU A 143 11.20 -0.81 -5.89
CA GLU A 143 11.82 -0.23 -4.68
C GLU A 143 13.22 0.38 -4.97
N TRP A 144 13.94 -0.20 -5.95
CA TRP A 144 15.24 0.30 -6.41
C TRP A 144 15.18 1.66 -7.13
N MET A 145 14.00 2.12 -7.57
CA MET A 145 13.82 3.44 -8.19
C MET A 145 13.57 4.55 -7.16
N ARG A 146 13.24 4.20 -5.92
CA ARG A 146 12.85 5.20 -4.91
C ARG A 146 14.01 6.15 -4.57
N ALA A 147 13.73 7.44 -4.59
CA ALA A 147 14.73 8.51 -4.36
C ALA A 147 15.36 8.49 -2.96
N LYS A 148 14.66 7.91 -1.96
CA LYS A 148 15.17 7.77 -0.59
C LYS A 148 16.44 6.91 -0.46
N TRP A 149 16.74 6.08 -1.49
CA TRP A 149 17.88 5.17 -1.44
C TRP A 149 19.10 5.72 -2.17
N SER A 150 20.28 5.58 -1.56
CA SER A 150 21.56 5.84 -2.21
C SER A 150 21.82 4.85 -3.37
N ALA A 151 22.72 5.23 -4.29
CA ALA A 151 23.01 4.39 -5.46
C ALA A 151 23.44 2.94 -5.13
N PRO A 152 24.31 2.68 -4.12
CA PRO A 152 24.65 1.31 -3.72
C PRO A 152 23.44 0.53 -3.20
N ILE A 153 22.55 1.16 -2.43
CA ILE A 153 21.36 0.53 -1.90
C ILE A 153 20.37 0.22 -3.04
N ARG A 154 20.19 1.13 -4.01
CA ARG A 154 19.36 0.88 -5.20
C ARG A 154 19.90 -0.31 -6.01
N LYS A 155 21.23 -0.42 -6.16
CA LYS A 155 21.86 -1.57 -6.82
C LYS A 155 21.58 -2.87 -6.05
N TYR A 156 21.68 -2.86 -4.73
CA TYR A 156 21.33 -4.00 -3.90
C TYR A 156 19.87 -4.43 -4.13
N TRP A 157 18.91 -3.50 -4.08
CA TRP A 157 17.50 -3.79 -4.32
C TRP A 157 17.26 -4.44 -5.69
N LYS A 158 17.90 -3.91 -6.76
CA LYS A 158 17.76 -4.47 -8.11
C LYS A 158 18.31 -5.89 -8.23
N ILE A 159 19.45 -6.15 -7.61
CA ILE A 159 20.04 -7.50 -7.56
C ILE A 159 19.18 -8.43 -6.73
N SER A 160 18.71 -7.98 -5.58
CA SER A 160 17.86 -8.74 -4.67
C SER A 160 16.54 -9.13 -5.34
N GLU A 161 15.88 -8.19 -6.02
CA GLU A 161 14.66 -8.44 -6.81
C GLU A 161 14.88 -9.55 -7.83
N ASN A 162 15.95 -9.46 -8.65
CA ASN A 162 16.29 -10.49 -9.63
C ASN A 162 16.43 -11.88 -8.99
N MET A 163 17.19 -11.95 -7.86
CA MET A 163 17.43 -13.22 -7.18
C MET A 163 16.15 -13.79 -6.56
N MET A 164 15.28 -12.94 -6.00
CA MET A 164 14.03 -13.39 -5.39
C MET A 164 13.01 -13.83 -6.44
N VAL A 165 12.83 -13.07 -7.52
CA VAL A 165 11.97 -13.47 -8.64
C VAL A 165 12.43 -14.80 -9.23
N LYS A 166 13.74 -14.96 -9.43
CA LYS A 166 14.32 -16.22 -9.94
C LYS A 166 14.03 -17.44 -9.07
N HIS A 167 13.96 -17.25 -7.76
CA HIS A 167 13.82 -18.34 -6.77
C HIS A 167 12.43 -18.41 -6.13
N SER A 168 11.42 -17.85 -6.77
CA SER A 168 10.01 -17.97 -6.37
C SER A 168 9.27 -18.95 -7.29
N ASP A 169 8.32 -19.68 -6.74
CA ASP A 169 7.45 -20.59 -7.51
C ASP A 169 6.29 -19.81 -8.15
N LEU A 170 5.86 -18.69 -7.51
CA LEU A 170 4.87 -17.77 -8.05
C LEU A 170 5.18 -16.35 -7.60
N VAL A 171 5.12 -15.39 -8.51
CA VAL A 171 5.21 -13.96 -8.23
C VAL A 171 3.80 -13.35 -8.30
N ILE A 172 3.28 -12.89 -7.17
CA ILE A 172 1.96 -12.25 -7.09
C ILE A 172 2.18 -10.74 -7.18
N CYS A 173 1.92 -10.18 -8.34
CA CYS A 173 2.07 -8.74 -8.61
C CYS A 173 0.82 -7.97 -8.17
N ASP A 174 0.99 -6.79 -7.62
CA ASP A 174 -0.13 -5.93 -7.17
C ASP A 174 -0.67 -5.01 -8.27
N SER A 175 -0.06 -5.03 -9.46
CA SER A 175 -0.46 -4.27 -10.64
C SER A 175 -0.13 -5.06 -11.91
N VAL A 176 -0.98 -4.96 -12.94
CA VAL A 176 -0.70 -5.50 -14.28
C VAL A 176 0.56 -4.87 -14.86
N ASN A 177 0.85 -3.61 -14.54
CA ASN A 177 2.08 -2.95 -14.99
C ASN A 177 3.33 -3.55 -14.31
N ILE A 178 3.24 -3.95 -13.04
CA ILE A 178 4.32 -4.67 -12.36
C ILE A 178 4.50 -6.07 -12.96
N GLU A 179 3.42 -6.77 -13.27
CA GLU A 179 3.49 -8.07 -13.94
C GLU A 179 4.19 -7.97 -15.30
N LYS A 180 3.80 -7.01 -16.14
CA LYS A 180 4.49 -6.71 -17.42
C LYS A 180 5.97 -6.39 -17.23
N TYR A 181 6.30 -5.62 -16.21
CA TYR A 181 7.69 -5.31 -15.87
C TYR A 181 8.47 -6.57 -15.47
N ILE A 182 7.90 -7.45 -14.65
CA ILE A 182 8.55 -8.72 -14.27
C ILE A 182 8.88 -9.54 -15.53
N HIS A 183 7.94 -9.70 -16.45
CA HIS A 183 8.18 -10.40 -17.71
C HIS A 183 9.23 -9.70 -18.58
N THR A 184 9.12 -8.38 -18.75
CA THR A 184 10.09 -7.61 -19.54
C THR A 184 11.53 -7.75 -19.02
N CYS A 185 11.70 -7.77 -17.69
CA CYS A 185 13.03 -7.79 -17.06
C CYS A 185 13.58 -9.22 -16.84
N TYR A 186 12.73 -10.21 -16.60
CA TYR A 186 13.13 -11.50 -16.02
C TYR A 186 12.74 -12.73 -16.83
N ASP A 187 12.03 -12.61 -17.95
CA ASP A 187 11.78 -13.74 -18.85
C ASP A 187 13.11 -14.35 -19.32
N GLY A 188 13.17 -15.68 -19.34
CA GLY A 188 14.39 -16.43 -19.67
C GLY A 188 15.47 -16.39 -18.59
N LYS A 189 15.31 -15.67 -17.49
CA LYS A 189 16.32 -15.52 -16.41
C LYS A 189 16.01 -16.36 -15.17
N GLY A 190 14.90 -17.09 -15.14
CA GLY A 190 14.56 -18.01 -14.07
C GLY A 190 15.49 -19.21 -13.98
N ILE A 191 15.21 -20.13 -13.04
CA ILE A 191 15.96 -21.38 -12.92
C ILE A 191 15.86 -22.16 -14.23
N LYS A 192 17.00 -22.59 -14.76
CA LYS A 192 17.11 -23.30 -16.06
C LYS A 192 16.57 -22.50 -17.26
N GLY A 193 16.63 -21.17 -17.21
CA GLY A 193 16.15 -20.30 -18.29
C GLY A 193 14.64 -20.21 -18.44
N LYS A 194 13.86 -20.60 -17.43
CA LYS A 194 12.40 -20.48 -17.44
C LYS A 194 11.97 -19.03 -17.20
N ASN A 195 10.77 -18.72 -17.67
CA ASN A 195 10.09 -17.47 -17.30
C ASN A 195 9.58 -17.55 -15.85
N PRO A 196 9.50 -16.44 -15.11
CA PRO A 196 8.78 -16.41 -13.83
C PRO A 196 7.30 -16.77 -14.04
N GLU A 197 6.76 -17.59 -13.16
CA GLU A 197 5.30 -17.72 -13.08
C GLU A 197 4.75 -16.53 -12.32
N THR A 198 3.76 -15.85 -12.88
CA THR A 198 3.18 -14.64 -12.33
C THR A 198 1.66 -14.71 -12.25
N THR A 199 1.10 -13.92 -11.37
CA THR A 199 -0.32 -13.60 -11.33
C THR A 199 -0.51 -12.18 -10.82
N PHE A 200 -1.63 -11.56 -11.20
CA PHE A 200 -1.99 -10.22 -10.74
C PHE A 200 -3.09 -10.32 -9.69
N ILE A 201 -2.84 -9.79 -8.50
CA ILE A 201 -3.83 -9.56 -7.45
C ILE A 201 -3.51 -8.22 -6.78
N ALA A 202 -4.35 -7.22 -6.98
CA ALA A 202 -4.17 -5.88 -6.42
C ALA A 202 -4.37 -5.83 -4.90
N TYR A 203 -4.15 -4.66 -4.32
CA TYR A 203 -4.64 -4.33 -2.98
C TYR A 203 -6.15 -4.07 -3.01
N GLY A 204 -6.79 -4.18 -1.84
CA GLY A 204 -8.20 -3.90 -1.69
C GLY A 204 -8.47 -2.52 -1.11
N ALA A 205 -9.70 -2.06 -1.31
CA ALA A 205 -10.27 -0.91 -0.60
C ALA A 205 -11.74 -1.14 -0.29
N ASP A 206 -12.32 -0.22 0.48
CA ASP A 206 -13.71 -0.25 0.91
C ASP A 206 -14.47 0.91 0.26
N THR A 207 -15.70 0.69 -0.13
CA THR A 207 -16.61 1.73 -0.65
C THR A 207 -17.68 2.14 0.36
N LYS A 208 -17.64 1.55 1.57
CA LYS A 208 -18.57 1.91 2.62
C LYS A 208 -18.28 3.32 3.11
N LYS A 209 -19.33 4.09 3.35
CA LYS A 209 -19.22 5.40 3.97
C LYS A 209 -18.60 5.31 5.35
N SER A 210 -17.99 6.42 5.79
CA SER A 210 -17.56 6.57 7.18
C SER A 210 -18.74 6.39 8.12
N ILE A 211 -18.49 5.81 9.28
CA ILE A 211 -19.48 5.73 10.36
C ILE A 211 -19.72 7.09 11.04
N LEU A 212 -18.83 8.06 10.80
CA LEU A 212 -18.99 9.44 11.30
C LEU A 212 -19.99 10.17 10.39
N ASP A 213 -21.00 10.80 11.00
CA ASP A 213 -21.89 11.70 10.28
C ASP A 213 -21.25 13.08 10.02
N ASP A 214 -21.91 13.95 9.24
CA ASP A 214 -21.38 15.25 8.87
C ASP A 214 -21.26 16.21 10.08
N ASN A 215 -22.00 15.97 11.16
CA ASN A 215 -21.97 16.78 12.37
C ASN A 215 -21.10 16.17 13.48
N HIS A 216 -20.42 15.06 13.22
CA HIS A 216 -19.59 14.39 14.23
C HIS A 216 -18.52 15.34 14.78
N PRO A 217 -18.35 15.46 16.12
CA PRO A 217 -17.44 16.43 16.72
C PRO A 217 -16.00 16.31 16.20
N ASP A 218 -15.46 15.10 16.03
CA ASP A 218 -14.09 14.88 15.56
C ASP A 218 -13.88 15.44 14.15
N TYR A 219 -14.88 15.32 13.28
CA TYR A 219 -14.81 15.82 11.92
C TYR A 219 -14.98 17.34 11.85
N THR A 220 -16.01 17.90 12.52
CA THR A 220 -16.27 19.33 12.52
C THR A 220 -15.14 20.12 13.19
N GLU A 221 -14.58 19.59 14.29
CA GLU A 221 -13.42 20.18 14.95
C GLU A 221 -12.17 20.11 14.07
N TRP A 222 -11.96 18.99 13.36
CA TRP A 222 -10.85 18.87 12.41
C TRP A 222 -10.95 19.95 11.33
N LEU A 223 -12.09 20.11 10.67
CA LEU A 223 -12.31 21.16 9.67
C LEU A 223 -12.03 22.56 10.25
N ARG A 224 -12.63 22.87 11.40
CA ARG A 224 -12.47 24.15 12.08
C ARG A 224 -11.00 24.44 12.43
N SER A 225 -10.30 23.46 13.00
CA SER A 225 -8.89 23.59 13.41
C SER A 225 -7.95 23.79 12.22
N LYS A 226 -8.34 23.32 11.01
CA LYS A 226 -7.56 23.46 9.77
C LYS A 226 -8.04 24.62 8.89
N GLY A 227 -9.10 25.33 9.31
CA GLY A 227 -9.69 26.42 8.54
C GLY A 227 -10.23 25.96 7.18
N LEU A 228 -10.79 24.76 7.14
CA LEU A 228 -11.38 24.16 5.95
C LEU A 228 -12.91 24.19 6.01
N SER A 229 -13.56 24.10 4.86
CA SER A 229 -15.01 23.97 4.72
C SER A 229 -15.35 22.77 3.85
N GLU A 230 -16.44 22.10 4.16
CA GLU A 230 -16.93 20.94 3.41
C GLU A 230 -17.07 21.27 1.91
N HIS A 231 -16.71 20.30 1.06
CA HIS A 231 -16.78 20.40 -0.39
C HIS A 231 -16.06 21.64 -0.99
N ASN A 232 -15.20 22.30 -0.20
CA ASN A 232 -14.45 23.49 -0.65
C ASN A 232 -12.94 23.31 -0.53
N TYR A 233 -12.44 22.08 -0.59
CA TYR A 233 -11.01 21.80 -0.63
C TYR A 233 -10.68 20.63 -1.56
N TYR A 234 -9.55 20.75 -2.26
CA TYR A 234 -8.85 19.61 -2.85
C TYR A 234 -8.01 18.92 -1.79
N LEU A 235 -7.87 17.63 -1.89
CA LEU A 235 -7.17 16.81 -0.89
C LEU A 235 -6.06 16.00 -1.55
N VAL A 236 -4.92 15.87 -0.89
CA VAL A 236 -3.93 14.82 -1.15
C VAL A 236 -3.58 14.10 0.15
N VAL A 237 -3.47 12.78 0.08
CA VAL A 237 -3.03 11.94 1.21
C VAL A 237 -1.88 11.06 0.75
N GLY A 238 -0.71 11.20 1.36
CA GLY A 238 0.44 10.39 0.97
C GLY A 238 1.70 10.72 1.75
N ARG A 239 2.75 9.91 1.52
CA ARG A 239 4.07 10.16 2.08
C ARG A 239 4.69 11.38 1.41
N PHE A 240 5.34 12.24 2.20
CA PHE A 240 5.98 13.46 1.72
C PHE A 240 7.34 13.16 1.10
N VAL A 241 7.30 12.65 -0.13
CA VAL A 241 8.49 12.27 -0.90
C VAL A 241 8.40 12.81 -2.33
N PRO A 242 9.53 13.10 -2.99
CA PRO A 242 9.55 13.70 -4.34
C PRO A 242 8.77 12.92 -5.39
N GLU A 243 8.83 11.59 -5.36
CA GLU A 243 8.12 10.70 -6.29
C GLU A 243 6.59 10.73 -6.17
N ASN A 244 6.04 11.41 -5.16
CA ASN A 244 4.60 11.67 -5.04
C ASN A 244 4.21 13.03 -5.63
N ASN A 245 5.14 13.75 -6.25
CA ASN A 245 4.92 14.97 -7.04
C ASN A 245 4.23 16.13 -6.29
N PHE A 246 4.48 16.26 -4.98
CA PHE A 246 3.96 17.38 -4.18
C PHE A 246 4.39 18.74 -4.75
N GLU A 247 5.66 18.87 -5.22
CA GLU A 247 6.15 20.09 -5.86
C GLU A 247 5.29 20.48 -7.06
N THR A 248 4.96 19.53 -7.93
CA THR A 248 4.12 19.78 -9.10
C THR A 248 2.71 20.18 -8.69
N MET A 249 2.07 19.42 -7.79
CA MET A 249 0.70 19.69 -7.34
C MET A 249 0.59 21.08 -6.68
N ILE A 250 1.53 21.45 -5.81
CA ILE A 250 1.55 22.76 -5.15
C ILE A 250 1.78 23.88 -6.17
N ARG A 251 2.77 23.74 -7.05
CA ARG A 251 3.08 24.74 -8.10
C ARG A 251 1.85 25.00 -8.99
N GLU A 252 1.24 23.95 -9.46
CA GLU A 252 0.10 24.07 -10.37
C GLU A 252 -1.15 24.58 -9.64
N PHE A 253 -1.34 24.24 -8.38
CA PHE A 253 -2.44 24.77 -7.58
C PHE A 253 -2.29 26.29 -7.34
N ILE A 254 -1.09 26.75 -6.97
CA ILE A 254 -0.78 28.19 -6.85
C ILE A 254 -1.09 28.92 -8.17
N ARG A 255 -0.76 28.30 -9.30
CA ARG A 255 -0.98 28.86 -10.63
C ARG A 255 -2.46 28.95 -11.00
N SER A 256 -3.28 28.05 -10.48
CA SER A 256 -4.72 28.00 -10.77
C SER A 256 -5.48 29.15 -10.12
N LYS A 257 -6.62 29.52 -10.72
CA LYS A 257 -7.55 30.53 -10.19
C LYS A 257 -8.59 29.93 -9.23
N SER A 258 -8.40 28.70 -8.79
CA SER A 258 -9.30 28.07 -7.83
C SER A 258 -9.46 28.93 -6.57
N THR A 259 -10.68 29.02 -6.08
CA THR A 259 -10.97 29.68 -4.81
C THR A 259 -11.05 28.69 -3.63
N LYS A 260 -10.86 27.41 -3.92
CA LYS A 260 -10.87 26.34 -2.92
C LYS A 260 -9.52 26.21 -2.23
N ASP A 261 -9.52 25.54 -1.08
CA ASP A 261 -8.28 25.21 -0.37
C ASP A 261 -7.61 23.96 -0.96
N PHE A 262 -6.31 23.80 -0.71
CA PHE A 262 -5.59 22.55 -0.97
C PHE A 262 -5.09 21.97 0.35
N ALA A 263 -5.79 20.96 0.85
CA ALA A 263 -5.47 20.25 2.08
C ALA A 263 -4.46 19.12 1.82
N ILE A 264 -3.32 19.17 2.50
CA ILE A 264 -2.21 18.21 2.34
C ILE A 264 -2.07 17.40 3.62
N ILE A 265 -2.58 16.15 3.60
CA ILE A 265 -2.42 15.18 4.70
C ILE A 265 -1.15 14.38 4.47
N THR A 266 -0.13 14.67 5.25
CA THR A 266 1.18 14.02 5.16
C THR A 266 1.96 14.13 6.46
N ASN A 267 2.95 13.25 6.63
CA ASN A 267 3.99 13.42 7.64
C ASN A 267 5.14 14.22 7.00
N VAL A 268 5.24 15.48 7.33
CA VAL A 268 6.21 16.39 6.73
C VAL A 268 7.66 15.99 7.05
N ASN A 269 8.53 16.22 6.08
CA ASN A 269 9.98 16.18 6.24
C ASN A 269 10.47 17.63 6.11
N ASP A 270 11.05 18.19 7.17
CA ASP A 270 11.41 19.61 7.24
C ASP A 270 12.33 20.04 6.10
N LYS A 271 13.32 19.22 5.75
CA LYS A 271 14.23 19.53 4.65
C LYS A 271 13.50 19.67 3.31
N PHE A 272 12.62 18.72 2.99
CA PHE A 272 11.85 18.78 1.73
C PHE A 272 10.82 19.91 1.76
N LEU A 273 10.26 20.20 2.93
CA LEU A 273 9.34 21.34 3.12
C LEU A 273 10.05 22.68 2.87
N ASP A 274 11.26 22.87 3.39
CA ASP A 274 12.08 24.07 3.18
C ASP A 274 12.53 24.20 1.71
N GLU A 275 12.86 23.09 1.06
CA GLU A 275 13.14 23.07 -0.38
C GLU A 275 11.95 23.54 -1.22
N LEU A 276 10.71 23.08 -0.87
CA LEU A 276 9.48 23.52 -1.54
C LEU A 276 9.18 24.99 -1.27
N GLU A 277 9.36 25.47 -0.04
CA GLU A 277 9.18 26.89 0.27
C GLU A 277 10.16 27.78 -0.50
N THR A 278 11.42 27.38 -0.57
CA THR A 278 12.46 28.12 -1.33
C THR A 278 12.11 28.22 -2.82
N LYS A 279 11.53 27.16 -3.39
CA LYS A 279 11.21 27.11 -4.82
C LYS A 279 9.88 27.76 -5.18
N LEU A 280 8.87 27.59 -4.33
CA LEU A 280 7.48 27.87 -4.69
C LEU A 280 6.86 29.02 -3.89
N HIS A 281 7.49 29.42 -2.77
CA HIS A 281 6.95 30.42 -1.84
C HIS A 281 5.50 30.12 -1.43
N TYR A 282 5.18 28.82 -1.25
CA TYR A 282 3.81 28.35 -1.07
C TYR A 282 3.15 28.91 0.20
N LYS A 283 3.92 29.33 1.21
CA LYS A 283 3.39 29.96 2.43
C LYS A 283 2.72 31.33 2.16
N SER A 284 3.01 31.95 1.01
CA SER A 284 2.34 33.18 0.61
C SER A 284 0.93 32.96 0.06
N ASP A 285 0.58 31.72 -0.30
CA ASP A 285 -0.77 31.35 -0.75
C ASP A 285 -1.57 30.72 0.41
N PRO A 286 -2.58 31.44 0.97
CA PRO A 286 -3.33 30.97 2.14
C PRO A 286 -4.17 29.71 1.83
N ARG A 287 -4.38 29.38 0.56
CA ARG A 287 -5.12 28.19 0.13
C ARG A 287 -4.32 26.90 0.37
N ILE A 288 -2.98 26.95 0.46
CA ILE A 288 -2.12 25.78 0.65
C ILE A 288 -2.07 25.46 2.15
N LYS A 289 -2.62 24.32 2.54
CA LYS A 289 -2.76 23.94 3.96
C LYS A 289 -2.14 22.57 4.24
N PHE A 290 -0.97 22.56 4.89
CA PHE A 290 -0.41 21.33 5.47
C PHE A 290 -1.14 21.03 6.78
N VAL A 291 -2.04 20.07 6.76
CA VAL A 291 -2.97 19.78 7.87
C VAL A 291 -2.48 18.70 8.83
N GLY A 292 -1.26 18.17 8.61
CA GLY A 292 -0.68 17.11 9.44
C GLY A 292 -1.12 15.71 9.01
N THR A 293 -0.98 14.74 9.92
CA THR A 293 -1.37 13.34 9.68
C THR A 293 -2.73 13.05 10.34
N VAL A 294 -3.50 12.18 9.73
CA VAL A 294 -4.75 11.64 10.29
C VAL A 294 -4.62 10.11 10.31
N TYR A 295 -4.56 9.53 11.50
CA TYR A 295 -4.41 8.07 11.68
C TYR A 295 -5.74 7.36 11.94
N ASP A 296 -6.76 8.08 12.42
CA ASP A 296 -8.11 7.54 12.53
C ASP A 296 -8.69 7.31 11.14
N GLN A 297 -8.98 6.05 10.82
CA GLN A 297 -9.41 5.65 9.48
C GLN A 297 -10.82 6.14 9.15
N GLU A 298 -11.71 6.20 10.15
CA GLU A 298 -13.06 6.69 9.92
C GLU A 298 -13.09 8.20 9.71
N LEU A 299 -12.27 8.93 10.47
CA LEU A 299 -12.09 10.37 10.25
C LEU A 299 -11.44 10.64 8.89
N LEU A 300 -10.39 9.89 8.52
CA LEU A 300 -9.73 10.05 7.22
C LEU A 300 -10.67 9.75 6.05
N LYS A 301 -11.51 8.73 6.18
CA LYS A 301 -12.55 8.40 5.21
C LYS A 301 -13.56 9.55 5.09
N LYS A 302 -14.04 10.09 6.23
CA LYS A 302 -14.96 11.23 6.27
C LYS A 302 -14.38 12.46 5.58
N ILE A 303 -13.10 12.76 5.81
CA ILE A 303 -12.38 13.87 5.15
C ILE A 303 -12.36 13.67 3.63
N ARG A 304 -12.10 12.44 3.14
CA ARG A 304 -12.11 12.12 1.71
C ARG A 304 -13.51 12.25 1.10
N GLU A 305 -14.55 11.79 1.79
CA GLU A 305 -15.95 11.87 1.33
C GLU A 305 -16.40 13.30 1.09
N ASN A 306 -15.94 14.24 1.92
CA ASN A 306 -16.32 15.64 1.86
C ASN A 306 -15.28 16.56 1.20
N ALA A 307 -14.24 15.98 0.57
CA ALA A 307 -13.36 16.73 -0.31
C ALA A 307 -14.07 17.06 -1.62
N TYR A 308 -13.86 18.26 -2.17
CA TYR A 308 -14.31 18.62 -3.51
C TYR A 308 -13.66 17.72 -4.58
N GLY A 309 -12.35 17.51 -4.44
CA GLY A 309 -11.60 16.64 -5.32
C GLY A 309 -10.33 16.09 -4.64
N TYR A 310 -9.79 15.02 -5.19
CA TYR A 310 -8.59 14.38 -4.70
C TYR A 310 -7.47 14.40 -5.74
N PHE A 311 -6.28 14.87 -5.35
CA PHE A 311 -5.10 14.80 -6.18
C PHE A 311 -4.28 13.55 -5.88
N HIS A 312 -3.87 12.85 -6.93
CA HIS A 312 -2.96 11.73 -6.82
C HIS A 312 -1.75 11.92 -7.72
N GLY A 313 -0.59 12.13 -7.10
CA GLY A 313 0.68 12.37 -7.80
C GLY A 313 1.67 11.22 -7.74
N HIS A 314 1.27 10.05 -7.26
CA HIS A 314 2.16 8.90 -7.12
C HIS A 314 2.69 8.42 -8.49
N GLU A 315 4.02 8.23 -8.60
CA GLU A 315 4.70 7.97 -9.88
C GLU A 315 5.51 6.66 -9.88
N VAL A 316 5.81 6.10 -8.72
CA VAL A 316 6.67 4.90 -8.59
C VAL A 316 5.98 3.83 -7.76
N GLY A 317 5.83 2.65 -8.32
CA GLY A 317 5.24 1.50 -7.62
C GLY A 317 4.19 0.77 -8.44
N GLY A 318 3.34 0.03 -7.76
CA GLY A 318 2.16 -0.65 -8.29
C GLY A 318 0.86 0.02 -7.87
N THR A 319 -0.15 -0.78 -7.55
CA THR A 319 -1.43 -0.30 -7.03
C THR A 319 -1.24 0.42 -5.70
N ASN A 320 -1.66 1.68 -5.63
CA ASN A 320 -1.51 2.50 -4.43
C ASN A 320 -2.78 2.43 -3.55
N PRO A 321 -2.68 1.95 -2.28
CA PRO A 321 -3.84 1.88 -1.39
C PRO A 321 -4.56 3.23 -1.21
N SER A 322 -3.82 4.35 -1.11
CA SER A 322 -4.44 5.68 -0.95
C SER A 322 -5.25 6.11 -2.18
N LEU A 323 -4.85 5.67 -3.38
CA LEU A 323 -5.64 5.89 -4.60
C LEU A 323 -6.93 5.08 -4.58
N LEU A 324 -6.86 3.81 -4.19
CA LEU A 324 -8.05 2.96 -4.07
C LEU A 324 -9.06 3.53 -3.05
N GLU A 325 -8.55 3.97 -1.89
CA GLU A 325 -9.36 4.59 -0.85
C GLU A 325 -9.99 5.92 -1.31
N ALA A 326 -9.25 6.72 -2.10
CA ALA A 326 -9.78 7.95 -2.66
C ALA A 326 -10.89 7.68 -3.69
N LEU A 327 -10.67 6.77 -4.64
CA LEU A 327 -11.70 6.36 -5.61
C LEU A 327 -12.92 5.72 -4.94
N GLY A 328 -12.73 5.05 -3.80
CA GLY A 328 -13.82 4.48 -2.99
C GLY A 328 -14.64 5.52 -2.22
N SER A 329 -14.10 6.72 -1.99
CA SER A 329 -14.68 7.72 -1.08
C SER A 329 -14.97 9.05 -1.78
N THR A 330 -14.00 9.63 -2.50
CA THR A 330 -14.09 10.96 -3.12
C THR A 330 -14.74 10.88 -4.50
N GLU A 331 -15.60 11.83 -4.83
CA GLU A 331 -16.32 11.80 -6.11
C GLU A 331 -15.45 12.22 -7.28
N LEU A 332 -14.62 13.25 -7.14
CA LEU A 332 -13.78 13.77 -8.21
C LEU A 332 -12.31 13.47 -7.93
N ASN A 333 -11.67 12.68 -8.81
CA ASN A 333 -10.27 12.28 -8.65
C ASN A 333 -9.44 12.77 -9.84
N LEU A 334 -8.34 13.49 -9.55
CA LEU A 334 -7.40 14.02 -10.54
C LEU A 334 -6.05 13.30 -10.37
N LEU A 335 -5.73 12.40 -11.29
CA LEU A 335 -4.63 11.45 -11.17
C LEU A 335 -3.48 11.83 -12.11
N LEU A 336 -2.24 11.68 -11.65
CA LEU A 336 -1.08 11.74 -12.53
C LEU A 336 -1.17 10.66 -13.61
N ASP A 337 -0.99 11.05 -14.87
CA ASP A 337 -1.11 10.18 -16.05
C ASP A 337 0.07 9.23 -16.16
N VAL A 338 0.05 8.16 -15.36
CA VAL A 338 1.00 7.04 -15.42
C VAL A 338 0.26 5.70 -15.47
N GLY A 339 0.91 4.66 -15.97
CA GLY A 339 0.28 3.39 -16.30
C GLY A 339 -0.55 2.77 -15.17
N PHE A 340 -0.02 2.70 -13.94
CA PHE A 340 -0.75 2.09 -12.82
C PHE A 340 -1.87 2.98 -12.26
N ASN A 341 -1.80 4.31 -12.37
CA ASN A 341 -2.92 5.18 -12.03
C ASN A 341 -4.06 5.04 -13.05
N ARG A 342 -3.71 4.92 -14.34
CA ARG A 342 -4.68 4.64 -15.41
C ARG A 342 -5.31 3.26 -15.29
N GLU A 343 -4.54 2.25 -14.89
CA GLU A 343 -5.02 0.89 -14.65
C GLU A 343 -6.14 0.88 -13.61
N VAL A 344 -6.00 1.67 -12.55
CA VAL A 344 -6.98 1.74 -11.46
C VAL A 344 -8.14 2.67 -11.81
N GLY A 345 -7.86 3.88 -12.28
CA GLY A 345 -8.85 4.95 -12.45
C GLY A 345 -9.68 4.83 -13.72
N GLU A 346 -9.14 4.23 -14.79
CA GLU A 346 -9.81 4.09 -16.11
C GLU A 346 -10.55 5.38 -16.55
N ASP A 347 -11.85 5.33 -16.79
CA ASP A 347 -12.72 6.47 -17.14
C ASP A 347 -13.43 7.10 -15.92
N ALA A 348 -13.06 6.67 -14.72
CA ALA A 348 -13.62 7.16 -13.46
C ALA A 348 -12.83 8.31 -12.82
N ALA A 349 -11.85 8.86 -13.54
CA ALA A 349 -10.98 9.94 -13.06
C ALA A 349 -10.56 10.88 -14.18
N LEU A 350 -10.12 12.06 -13.81
CA LEU A 350 -9.43 13.00 -14.69
C LEU A 350 -7.92 12.79 -14.58
N TYR A 351 -7.18 13.08 -15.66
CA TYR A 351 -5.75 12.81 -15.71
C TYR A 351 -4.94 14.04 -16.03
N TRP A 352 -3.85 14.25 -15.30
CA TRP A 352 -2.93 15.35 -15.48
C TRP A 352 -1.50 14.89 -15.74
N LYS A 353 -0.72 15.75 -16.40
CA LYS A 353 0.70 15.57 -16.70
C LYS A 353 1.54 16.58 -15.93
N LYS A 354 2.84 16.34 -15.85
CA LYS A 354 3.78 17.23 -15.13
C LYS A 354 4.12 18.52 -15.89
N ASP A 355 3.65 18.65 -17.13
CA ASP A 355 3.84 19.83 -17.94
C ASP A 355 3.24 21.07 -17.26
N ALA A 356 3.96 22.17 -17.35
CA ALA A 356 3.54 23.43 -16.72
C ALA A 356 2.18 23.91 -17.26
N GLY A 357 1.26 24.20 -16.36
CA GLY A 357 -0.11 24.62 -16.66
C GLY A 357 -1.12 23.47 -16.79
N ASN A 358 -0.67 22.23 -17.02
CA ASN A 358 -1.59 21.13 -17.31
C ASN A 358 -2.53 20.80 -16.15
N LEU A 359 -2.01 20.70 -14.92
CA LEU A 359 -2.87 20.48 -13.75
C LEU A 359 -3.62 21.74 -13.36
N ALA A 360 -3.04 22.94 -13.55
CA ALA A 360 -3.73 24.18 -13.28
C ALA A 360 -4.99 24.35 -14.15
N ASP A 361 -4.87 24.10 -15.45
CA ASP A 361 -6.00 24.15 -16.40
C ASP A 361 -7.06 23.08 -16.04
N LEU A 362 -6.61 21.89 -15.60
CA LEU A 362 -7.51 20.84 -15.17
C LEU A 362 -8.26 21.19 -13.88
N ILE A 363 -7.61 21.86 -12.92
CA ILE A 363 -8.25 22.40 -11.71
C ILE A 363 -9.31 23.44 -12.09
N GLU A 364 -8.98 24.40 -12.95
CA GLU A 364 -9.93 25.43 -13.41
C GLU A 364 -11.14 24.79 -14.13
N LYS A 365 -10.90 23.78 -14.97
CA LYS A 365 -11.97 22.98 -15.58
C LYS A 365 -12.82 22.28 -14.51
N ALA A 366 -12.18 21.61 -13.57
CA ALA A 366 -12.87 20.88 -12.49
C ALA A 366 -13.74 21.81 -11.64
N ASP A 367 -13.29 23.03 -11.37
CA ASP A 367 -14.05 24.03 -10.60
C ASP A 367 -15.32 24.52 -11.32
N THR A 368 -15.42 24.32 -12.63
CA THR A 368 -16.59 24.69 -13.44
C THR A 368 -17.51 23.51 -13.76
N MET A 369 -17.18 22.31 -13.29
CA MET A 369 -17.99 21.12 -13.53
C MET A 369 -19.31 21.18 -12.75
N GLU A 370 -20.38 20.74 -13.38
CA GLU A 370 -21.68 20.58 -12.75
C GLU A 370 -21.65 19.45 -11.70
N SER A 371 -22.40 19.61 -10.62
CA SER A 371 -22.47 18.61 -9.55
C SER A 371 -22.91 17.23 -10.05
N THR A 372 -23.76 17.19 -11.06
CA THR A 372 -24.21 15.94 -11.70
C THR A 372 -23.08 15.23 -12.44
N GLU A 373 -22.18 15.97 -13.10
CA GLU A 373 -21.01 15.41 -13.78
C GLU A 373 -20.00 14.87 -12.76
N ILE A 374 -19.75 15.60 -11.66
CA ILE A 374 -18.90 15.14 -10.56
C ILE A 374 -19.45 13.85 -9.93
N ALA A 375 -20.76 13.81 -9.68
CA ALA A 375 -21.42 12.63 -9.14
C ALA A 375 -21.31 11.39 -10.05
N GLU A 376 -21.34 11.59 -11.39
CA GLU A 376 -21.12 10.47 -12.34
C GLU A 376 -19.69 9.93 -12.27
N TYR A 377 -18.66 10.78 -12.12
CA TYR A 377 -17.30 10.31 -11.85
C TYR A 377 -17.23 9.52 -10.55
N GLY A 378 -17.83 10.02 -9.47
CA GLY A 378 -17.88 9.34 -8.18
C GLY A 378 -18.58 7.98 -8.25
N LYS A 379 -19.69 7.89 -8.98
CA LYS A 379 -20.39 6.62 -9.19
C LYS A 379 -19.54 5.59 -9.96
N LYS A 380 -18.86 6.01 -11.03
CA LYS A 380 -17.92 5.17 -11.78
C LYS A 380 -16.76 4.72 -10.89
N ALA A 381 -16.16 5.62 -10.11
CA ALA A 381 -15.04 5.34 -9.24
C ALA A 381 -15.42 4.30 -8.15
N LYS A 382 -16.51 4.51 -7.44
CA LYS A 382 -17.04 3.56 -6.44
C LYS A 382 -17.38 2.21 -7.06
N LYS A 383 -18.01 2.19 -8.25
CA LYS A 383 -18.28 0.96 -8.98
C LYS A 383 -16.99 0.21 -9.33
N ARG A 384 -15.99 0.92 -9.85
CA ARG A 384 -14.68 0.33 -10.19
C ARG A 384 -14.01 -0.34 -8.98
N ILE A 385 -14.03 0.33 -7.82
CA ILE A 385 -13.49 -0.23 -6.58
C ILE A 385 -14.31 -1.44 -6.12
N ALA A 386 -15.63 -1.36 -6.13
CA ALA A 386 -16.50 -2.47 -5.73
C ALA A 386 -16.29 -3.73 -6.59
N ASP A 387 -16.18 -3.55 -7.92
CA ASP A 387 -16.11 -4.65 -8.88
C ASP A 387 -14.72 -5.32 -8.92
N ALA A 388 -13.63 -4.55 -8.78
CA ALA A 388 -12.28 -5.05 -9.06
C ALA A 388 -11.28 -4.91 -7.90
N TYR A 389 -11.58 -4.11 -6.88
CA TYR A 389 -10.67 -3.79 -5.78
C TYR A 389 -11.32 -3.89 -4.40
N SER A 390 -12.54 -4.44 -4.27
CA SER A 390 -13.11 -4.68 -2.94
C SER A 390 -12.27 -5.71 -2.17
N TRP A 391 -12.13 -5.53 -0.86
CA TRP A 391 -11.38 -6.48 -0.02
C TRP A 391 -11.94 -7.91 -0.12
N GLN A 392 -13.25 -8.08 -0.30
CA GLN A 392 -13.84 -9.41 -0.52
C GLN A 392 -13.32 -10.02 -1.81
N TYR A 393 -13.38 -9.26 -2.93
CA TYR A 393 -12.88 -9.73 -4.22
C TYR A 393 -11.38 -10.11 -4.15
N ILE A 394 -10.57 -9.27 -3.52
CA ILE A 394 -9.13 -9.52 -3.35
C ILE A 394 -8.87 -10.76 -2.48
N ALA A 395 -9.57 -10.90 -1.36
CA ALA A 395 -9.45 -12.09 -0.51
C ALA A 395 -9.82 -13.38 -1.27
N ASP A 396 -10.92 -13.35 -2.04
CA ASP A 396 -11.33 -14.49 -2.86
C ASP A 396 -10.29 -14.88 -3.93
N GLN A 397 -9.58 -13.89 -4.53
CA GLN A 397 -8.48 -14.18 -5.46
C GLN A 397 -7.30 -14.84 -4.75
N TYR A 398 -6.91 -14.34 -3.56
CA TYR A 398 -5.86 -14.97 -2.76
C TYR A 398 -6.26 -16.38 -2.29
N GLU A 399 -7.52 -16.61 -1.89
CA GLU A 399 -7.99 -17.96 -1.55
C GLU A 399 -7.82 -18.92 -2.72
N LYS A 400 -8.23 -18.52 -3.94
CA LYS A 400 -8.05 -19.34 -5.15
C LYS A 400 -6.59 -19.69 -5.39
N VAL A 401 -5.68 -18.71 -5.28
CA VAL A 401 -4.24 -18.91 -5.50
C VAL A 401 -3.64 -19.79 -4.41
N PHE A 402 -4.01 -19.61 -3.15
CA PHE A 402 -3.49 -20.43 -2.05
C PHE A 402 -4.04 -21.87 -2.04
N LEU A 403 -5.20 -22.11 -2.64
CA LEU A 403 -5.83 -23.43 -2.74
C LEU A 403 -5.57 -24.12 -4.10
N SER A 404 -4.95 -23.42 -5.07
CA SER A 404 -4.54 -24.06 -6.32
C SER A 404 -3.38 -25.03 -6.06
N GLU A 405 -3.51 -26.28 -6.50
CA GLU A 405 -2.52 -27.34 -6.30
C GLU A 405 -1.19 -27.10 -7.05
#